data_75aa3426ec7683a08bdcdc2512618680
#
_entry.id   75aa3426ec7683a08bdcdc2512618680
#
_cell.length_a   1.000
_cell.length_b   1.000
_cell.length_c   1.000
_cell.angle_alpha   90.00
_cell.angle_beta   90.00
_cell.angle_gamma   90.00
#
_symmetry.space_group_name_H-M   'P 1'
#
loop_
_entity.id
_entity.type
_entity.pdbx_description
1 polymer ?
#
loop_
_entity_poly.entity_id
_entity_poly.type
_entity_poly.pdbx_seq_one_letter_code
_entity_poly.pdbx_strand_id
1 'polypeptide(L)'
;DALGRGNFYLCGHDRGGRVAHRLAVDHPGRVDRLCLIDIAPTLDMYNATDMRFATAYYHWFHLIQPNPLPETMIGGCAVAYLHAKLGGWGSRGLSYIEPEALIEYERCFCTPEAIHAACEDYRASAGIDLVHDRESRARGDKIACDTQVLWGERGVVQQLFQPLDLWQAQCAGIVSGQALPAGHFIPEELPLETAHALHTFFR
;
A
#
# COMPACT_ATOMS: atom_id res chain seq x y z
N ASP A 1 14.62 1.34 16.93
CA ASP A 1 15.65 1.38 17.99
C ASP A 1 17.03 0.92 17.51
N ALA A 2 17.12 -0.08 16.62
CA ALA A 2 18.41 -0.58 16.11
C ALA A 2 19.27 0.50 15.42
N LEU A 3 18.65 1.51 14.80
CA LEU A 3 19.34 2.61 14.14
C LEU A 3 19.60 3.82 15.08
N GLY A 4 19.23 3.75 16.35
CA GLY A 4 19.42 4.82 17.34
C GLY A 4 18.64 6.11 17.02
N ARG A 5 17.61 6.05 16.18
CA ARG A 5 16.76 7.19 15.83
C ARG A 5 15.54 7.25 16.74
N GLY A 6 15.26 8.42 17.29
CA GLY A 6 14.06 8.68 18.08
C GLY A 6 12.83 8.77 17.20
N ASN A 7 12.78 9.80 16.36
CA ASN A 7 11.69 10.08 15.43
C ASN A 7 12.19 10.08 13.99
N PHE A 8 11.28 9.96 13.05
CA PHE A 8 11.60 9.94 11.63
C PHE A 8 10.38 10.33 10.77
N TYR A 9 10.64 10.72 9.54
CA TYR A 9 9.64 10.85 8.49
C TYR A 9 9.42 9.48 7.85
N LEU A 10 8.18 9.15 7.55
CA LEU A 10 7.81 7.84 7.03
C LEU A 10 7.02 7.98 5.72
N CYS A 11 7.46 7.26 4.71
CA CYS A 11 6.70 7.11 3.47
C CYS A 11 6.41 5.63 3.23
N GLY A 12 5.19 5.29 2.88
CA GLY A 12 4.79 3.94 2.54
C GLY A 12 3.90 3.89 1.30
N HIS A 13 4.22 2.99 0.39
CA HIS A 13 3.44 2.70 -0.80
C HIS A 13 2.80 1.31 -0.68
N ASP A 14 1.55 1.16 -1.09
CA ASP A 14 0.78 -0.09 -1.07
C ASP A 14 0.86 -0.83 0.28
N ARG A 15 1.37 -2.06 0.31
CA ARG A 15 1.53 -2.85 1.55
C ARG A 15 2.42 -2.13 2.57
N GLY A 16 3.48 -1.46 2.10
CA GLY A 16 4.32 -0.61 2.95
C GLY A 16 3.57 0.56 3.57
N GLY A 17 2.59 1.12 2.89
CA GLY A 17 1.71 2.16 3.43
C GLY A 17 0.79 1.64 4.54
N ARG A 18 0.35 0.38 4.48
CA ARG A 18 -0.45 -0.24 5.54
C ARG A 18 0.37 -0.48 6.80
N VAL A 19 1.61 -0.94 6.63
CA VAL A 19 2.57 -1.05 7.73
C VAL A 19 2.86 0.33 8.34
N ALA A 20 3.03 1.35 7.51
CA ALA A 20 3.27 2.72 7.96
C ALA A 20 2.07 3.30 8.74
N HIS A 21 0.84 3.04 8.28
CA HIS A 21 -0.39 3.37 9.01
C HIS A 21 -0.38 2.75 10.40
N ARG A 22 -0.18 1.43 10.47
CA ARG A 22 -0.20 0.71 11.75
C ARG A 22 0.90 1.21 12.69
N LEU A 23 2.13 1.42 12.17
CA LEU A 23 3.23 1.97 12.94
C LEU A 23 2.90 3.34 13.54
N ALA A 24 2.29 4.22 12.76
CA ALA A 24 1.96 5.58 13.21
C ALA A 24 0.85 5.59 14.27
N VAL A 25 -0.10 4.64 14.22
CA VAL A 25 -1.15 4.49 15.23
C VAL A 25 -0.61 3.83 16.50
N ASP A 26 0.17 2.75 16.37
CA ASP A 26 0.69 1.98 17.51
C ASP A 26 1.80 2.71 18.29
N HIS A 27 2.53 3.60 17.61
CA HIS A 27 3.66 4.30 18.18
C HIS A 27 3.53 5.82 17.98
N PRO A 28 2.50 6.46 18.58
CA PRO A 28 2.32 7.90 18.45
C PRO A 28 3.56 8.65 18.96
N GLY A 29 4.02 9.64 18.20
CA GLY A 29 5.23 10.40 18.49
C GLY A 29 6.53 9.80 17.95
N ARG A 30 6.50 8.64 17.24
CA ARG A 30 7.67 8.11 16.52
C ARG A 30 7.73 8.57 15.06
N VAL A 31 6.60 8.90 14.49
CA VAL A 31 6.48 9.40 13.12
C VAL A 31 6.18 10.90 13.18
N ASP A 32 7.12 11.73 12.71
CA ASP A 32 6.95 13.18 12.69
C ASP A 32 6.04 13.65 11.54
N ARG A 33 6.14 13.00 10.39
CA ARG A 33 5.25 13.18 9.23
C ARG A 33 5.10 11.86 8.48
N LEU A 34 3.91 11.60 7.96
CA LEU A 34 3.57 10.38 7.23
C LEU A 34 3.16 10.69 5.79
N CYS A 35 3.75 10.00 4.82
CA CYS A 35 3.25 10.00 3.45
C CYS A 35 2.74 8.62 3.06
N LEU A 36 1.50 8.56 2.56
CA LEU A 36 0.84 7.33 2.10
C LEU A 36 0.61 7.42 0.59
N ILE A 37 1.08 6.41 -0.13
CA ILE A 37 1.02 6.39 -1.59
C ILE A 37 0.08 5.29 -2.07
N ASP A 38 -0.94 5.71 -2.82
CA ASP A 38 -1.95 4.95 -3.56
C ASP A 38 -2.64 3.85 -2.73
N ILE A 39 -3.06 4.20 -1.53
CA ILE A 39 -3.88 3.35 -0.65
C ILE A 39 -5.01 4.13 0.03
N ALA A 40 -6.06 3.40 0.42
CA ALA A 40 -7.03 3.82 1.42
C ALA A 40 -6.91 2.92 2.67
N PRO A 41 -7.48 3.27 3.83
CA PRO A 41 -7.39 2.46 5.04
C PRO A 41 -7.92 1.04 4.82
N THR A 42 -7.19 0.04 5.32
CA THR A 42 -7.46 -1.38 5.04
C THR A 42 -8.88 -1.80 5.40
N LEU A 43 -9.35 -1.41 6.58
CA LEU A 43 -10.68 -1.75 7.04
C LEU A 43 -11.78 -1.13 6.15
N ASP A 44 -11.58 0.11 5.68
CA ASP A 44 -12.56 0.77 4.79
C ASP A 44 -12.61 0.09 3.43
N MET A 45 -11.46 -0.32 2.90
CA MET A 45 -11.39 -1.04 1.64
C MET A 45 -12.11 -2.40 1.71
N TYR A 46 -11.89 -3.19 2.77
CA TYR A 46 -12.61 -4.45 2.95
C TYR A 46 -14.11 -4.24 3.15
N ASN A 47 -14.52 -3.21 3.92
CA ASN A 47 -15.92 -2.91 4.16
C ASN A 47 -16.65 -2.41 2.89
N ALA A 48 -15.95 -1.81 1.95
CA ALA A 48 -16.49 -1.35 0.67
C ALA A 48 -16.45 -2.42 -0.44
N THR A 49 -16.19 -3.68 -0.08
CA THR A 49 -16.11 -4.77 -1.06
C THR A 49 -17.43 -4.94 -1.82
N ASP A 50 -17.34 -4.77 -3.11
CA ASP A 50 -18.38 -5.05 -4.08
C ASP A 50 -17.79 -5.78 -5.30
N MET A 51 -18.58 -6.00 -6.34
CA MET A 51 -18.10 -6.66 -7.56
C MET A 51 -16.99 -5.86 -8.25
N ARG A 52 -17.05 -4.50 -8.23
CA ARG A 52 -16.02 -3.65 -8.85
C ARG A 52 -14.69 -3.78 -8.11
N PHE A 53 -14.75 -3.69 -6.76
CA PHE A 53 -13.58 -3.88 -5.92
C PHE A 53 -12.99 -5.28 -6.08
N ALA A 54 -13.82 -6.31 -5.98
CA ALA A 54 -13.38 -7.71 -6.11
C ALA A 54 -12.77 -8.02 -7.48
N THR A 55 -13.26 -7.38 -8.54
CA THR A 55 -12.68 -7.52 -9.89
C THR A 55 -11.31 -6.84 -9.98
N ALA A 56 -11.18 -5.61 -9.49
CA ALA A 56 -9.93 -4.85 -9.55
C ALA A 56 -8.85 -5.42 -8.61
N TYR A 57 -9.26 -5.83 -7.41
CA TYR A 57 -8.40 -6.35 -6.35
C TYR A 57 -8.63 -7.84 -6.07
N TYR A 58 -8.92 -8.67 -7.11
CA TYR A 58 -9.18 -10.10 -6.95
C TYR A 58 -8.08 -10.83 -6.15
N HIS A 59 -6.84 -10.36 -6.26
CA HIS A 59 -5.70 -10.94 -5.56
C HIS A 59 -5.82 -10.84 -4.04
N TRP A 60 -6.55 -9.87 -3.48
CA TRP A 60 -6.82 -9.79 -2.05
C TRP A 60 -7.56 -11.03 -1.56
N PHE A 61 -8.49 -11.56 -2.38
CA PHE A 61 -9.30 -12.74 -2.06
C PHE A 61 -8.62 -14.05 -2.47
N HIS A 62 -7.71 -13.99 -3.44
CA HIS A 62 -6.90 -15.13 -3.87
C HIS A 62 -5.77 -15.41 -2.86
N LEU A 63 -4.99 -14.39 -2.50
CA LEU A 63 -3.81 -14.54 -1.65
C LEU A 63 -4.15 -14.95 -0.20
N ILE A 64 -5.36 -14.67 0.27
CA ILE A 64 -5.81 -15.07 1.62
C ILE A 64 -6.31 -16.53 1.69
N GLN A 65 -6.39 -17.22 0.58
CA GLN A 65 -6.81 -18.62 0.60
C GLN A 65 -5.81 -19.48 1.41
N PRO A 66 -6.27 -20.62 1.99
CA PRO A 66 -5.38 -21.48 2.76
C PRO A 66 -4.16 -21.96 1.96
N ASN A 67 -3.01 -22.01 2.63
CA ASN A 67 -1.81 -22.64 2.11
C ASN A 67 -2.12 -24.13 1.81
N PRO A 68 -1.65 -24.70 0.68
CA PRO A 68 -0.70 -24.14 -0.29
C PRO A 68 -1.35 -23.61 -1.58
N LEU A 69 -2.64 -23.28 -1.59
CA LEU A 69 -3.36 -23.02 -2.84
C LEU A 69 -2.78 -21.83 -3.63
N PRO A 70 -2.72 -20.59 -3.10
CA PRO A 70 -2.20 -19.46 -3.84
C PRO A 70 -0.70 -19.60 -4.13
N GLU A 71 0.07 -20.13 -3.19
CA GLU A 71 1.50 -20.38 -3.35
C GLU A 71 1.80 -21.31 -4.54
N THR A 72 1.04 -22.39 -4.65
CA THR A 72 1.19 -23.35 -5.76
C THR A 72 0.82 -22.72 -7.10
N MET A 73 -0.30 -21.98 -7.15
CA MET A 73 -0.77 -21.35 -8.36
C MET A 73 0.20 -20.28 -8.85
N ILE A 74 0.67 -19.42 -7.97
CA ILE A 74 1.62 -18.36 -8.31
C ILE A 74 2.97 -18.95 -8.65
N GLY A 75 3.49 -19.89 -7.87
CA GLY A 75 4.78 -20.54 -8.11
C GLY A 75 4.87 -21.24 -9.45
N GLY A 76 3.75 -21.73 -9.99
CA GLY A 76 3.66 -22.31 -11.34
C GLY A 76 3.86 -21.29 -12.48
N CYS A 77 3.73 -19.99 -12.23
CA CYS A 77 3.84 -18.94 -13.22
C CYS A 77 4.28 -17.58 -12.64
N ALA A 78 5.23 -17.59 -11.70
CA ALA A 78 5.58 -16.45 -10.86
C ALA A 78 5.93 -15.17 -11.64
N VAL A 79 6.76 -15.27 -12.68
CA VAL A 79 7.12 -14.11 -13.53
C VAL A 79 5.88 -13.55 -14.23
N ALA A 80 5.05 -14.40 -14.84
CA ALA A 80 3.84 -13.95 -15.53
C ALA A 80 2.84 -13.30 -14.55
N TYR A 81 2.72 -13.84 -13.34
CA TYR A 81 1.89 -13.26 -12.28
C TYR A 81 2.42 -11.88 -11.86
N LEU A 82 3.71 -11.76 -11.58
CA LEU A 82 4.36 -10.49 -11.22
C LEU A 82 4.16 -9.44 -12.30
N HIS A 83 4.44 -9.79 -13.58
CA HIS A 83 4.26 -8.87 -14.70
C HIS A 83 2.81 -8.41 -14.86
N ALA A 84 1.84 -9.32 -14.69
CA ALA A 84 0.43 -8.97 -14.73
C ALA A 84 0.05 -7.99 -13.60
N LYS A 85 0.66 -8.10 -12.42
CA LYS A 85 0.44 -7.16 -11.32
C LYS A 85 1.10 -5.81 -11.59
N LEU A 86 2.38 -5.80 -11.93
CA LEU A 86 3.11 -4.58 -12.24
C LEU A 86 2.51 -3.82 -13.44
N GLY A 87 2.04 -4.52 -14.47
CA GLY A 87 1.44 -3.92 -15.66
C GLY A 87 -0.02 -3.48 -15.51
N GLY A 88 -0.65 -3.73 -14.35
CA GLY A 88 -2.06 -3.45 -14.07
C GLY A 88 -2.32 -2.15 -13.30
N TRP A 89 -3.52 -2.02 -12.74
CA TRP A 89 -3.98 -0.96 -11.82
C TRP A 89 -3.76 0.47 -12.32
N GLY A 90 -4.02 0.71 -13.63
CA GLY A 90 -3.90 2.02 -14.26
C GLY A 90 -2.52 2.31 -14.84
N SER A 91 -1.53 1.44 -14.63
CA SER A 91 -0.25 1.45 -15.35
C SER A 91 -0.46 0.98 -16.80
N ARG A 92 0.45 1.37 -17.68
CA ARG A 92 0.32 1.06 -19.12
C ARG A 92 1.32 -0.02 -19.55
N GLY A 93 1.18 -1.21 -18.97
CA GLY A 93 2.14 -2.29 -19.13
C GLY A 93 3.39 -2.07 -18.28
N LEU A 94 4.53 -2.62 -18.67
CA LEU A 94 5.78 -2.60 -17.88
C LEU A 94 6.79 -1.53 -18.34
N SER A 95 6.49 -0.76 -19.38
CA SER A 95 7.44 0.15 -20.01
C SER A 95 7.87 1.36 -19.13
N TYR A 96 7.21 1.55 -17.99
CA TYR A 96 7.56 2.57 -17.01
C TYR A 96 8.63 2.10 -16.01
N ILE A 97 8.91 0.80 -15.95
CA ILE A 97 9.91 0.21 -15.06
C ILE A 97 11.23 0.10 -15.80
N GLU A 98 12.29 0.60 -15.19
CA GLU A 98 13.64 0.41 -15.72
C GLU A 98 13.99 -1.07 -15.79
N PRO A 99 14.63 -1.55 -16.88
CA PRO A 99 14.90 -2.98 -17.08
C PRO A 99 15.67 -3.63 -15.92
N GLU A 100 16.63 -2.92 -15.35
CA GLU A 100 17.43 -3.39 -14.22
C GLU A 100 16.58 -3.53 -12.94
N ALA A 101 15.62 -2.64 -12.72
CA ALA A 101 14.68 -2.72 -11.60
C ALA A 101 13.72 -3.91 -11.78
N LEU A 102 13.22 -4.15 -13.00
CA LEU A 102 12.35 -5.29 -13.28
C LEU A 102 13.04 -6.62 -12.99
N ILE A 103 14.33 -6.77 -13.39
CA ILE A 103 15.14 -7.95 -13.09
C ILE A 103 15.23 -8.17 -11.57
N GLU A 104 15.43 -7.10 -10.79
CA GLU A 104 15.47 -7.21 -9.33
C GLU A 104 14.10 -7.58 -8.73
N TYR A 105 13.01 -7.06 -9.24
CA TYR A 105 11.67 -7.46 -8.81
C TYR A 105 11.40 -8.95 -9.09
N GLU A 106 11.78 -9.44 -10.26
CA GLU A 106 11.69 -10.86 -10.60
C GLU A 106 12.54 -11.71 -9.65
N ARG A 107 13.80 -11.33 -9.45
CA ARG A 107 14.71 -12.03 -8.54
C ARG A 107 14.18 -12.10 -7.11
N CYS A 108 13.60 -11.02 -6.61
CA CYS A 108 13.11 -10.94 -5.24
C CYS A 108 11.77 -11.65 -5.05
N PHE A 109 10.85 -11.53 -6.00
CA PHE A 109 9.50 -12.06 -5.85
C PHE A 109 9.37 -13.54 -6.24
N CYS A 110 10.10 -14.00 -7.29
CA CYS A 110 9.88 -15.31 -7.89
C CYS A 110 10.53 -16.47 -7.12
N THR A 111 10.58 -16.40 -5.80
CA THR A 111 11.03 -17.49 -4.93
C THR A 111 9.85 -18.03 -4.11
N PRO A 112 9.83 -19.34 -3.76
CA PRO A 112 8.76 -19.90 -2.93
C PRO A 112 8.56 -19.14 -1.61
N GLU A 113 9.65 -18.73 -0.97
CA GLU A 113 9.65 -18.02 0.31
C GLU A 113 9.01 -16.63 0.18
N ALA A 114 9.34 -15.89 -0.89
CA ALA A 114 8.78 -14.57 -1.13
C ALA A 114 7.28 -14.64 -1.48
N ILE A 115 6.90 -15.62 -2.29
CA ILE A 115 5.48 -15.87 -2.62
C ILE A 115 4.70 -16.22 -1.37
N HIS A 116 5.23 -17.12 -0.51
CA HIS A 116 4.60 -17.47 0.76
C HIS A 116 4.49 -16.26 1.67
N ALA A 117 5.55 -15.47 1.82
CA ALA A 117 5.53 -14.25 2.63
C ALA A 117 4.50 -13.24 2.13
N ALA A 118 4.34 -13.08 0.82
CA ALA A 118 3.29 -12.24 0.24
C ALA A 118 1.89 -12.75 0.59
N CYS A 119 1.66 -14.07 0.55
CA CYS A 119 0.38 -14.66 0.94
C CYS A 119 0.10 -14.44 2.44
N GLU A 120 1.10 -14.65 3.31
CA GLU A 120 0.95 -14.44 4.76
C GLU A 120 0.65 -12.97 5.10
N ASP A 121 1.28 -12.01 4.41
CA ASP A 121 0.99 -10.59 4.58
C ASP A 121 -0.48 -10.27 4.24
N TYR A 122 -1.03 -10.84 3.18
CA TYR A 122 -2.46 -10.69 2.87
C TYR A 122 -3.37 -11.44 3.84
N ARG A 123 -2.99 -12.62 4.35
CA ARG A 123 -3.74 -13.35 5.39
C ARG A 123 -3.79 -12.53 6.68
N ALA A 124 -2.68 -11.92 7.08
CA ALA A 124 -2.66 -10.98 8.21
C ALA A 124 -3.60 -9.80 7.96
N SER A 125 -3.55 -9.22 6.75
CA SER A 125 -4.40 -8.09 6.35
C SER A 125 -5.89 -8.37 6.45
N ALA A 126 -6.34 -9.57 6.04
CA ALA A 126 -7.74 -9.99 6.14
C ALA A 126 -8.13 -10.52 7.54
N GLY A 127 -7.17 -10.73 8.40
CA GLY A 127 -7.31 -11.29 9.73
C GLY A 127 -7.01 -10.32 10.85
N ILE A 128 -5.80 -10.42 11.38
CA ILE A 128 -5.39 -9.69 12.60
C ILE A 128 -5.36 -8.18 12.39
N ASP A 129 -4.98 -7.69 11.20
CA ASP A 129 -4.93 -6.26 10.93
C ASP A 129 -6.32 -5.63 11.01
N LEU A 130 -7.36 -6.32 10.52
CA LEU A 130 -8.74 -5.84 10.64
C LEU A 130 -9.22 -5.81 12.10
N VAL A 131 -8.74 -6.74 12.94
CA VAL A 131 -9.03 -6.71 14.38
C VAL A 131 -8.40 -5.47 14.99
N HIS A 132 -7.11 -5.24 14.77
CA HIS A 132 -6.39 -4.07 15.26
C HIS A 132 -7.02 -2.75 14.79
N ASP A 133 -7.41 -2.67 13.51
CA ASP A 133 -8.05 -1.46 12.98
C ASP A 133 -9.41 -1.19 13.65
N ARG A 134 -10.23 -2.22 13.85
CA ARG A 134 -11.53 -2.07 14.56
C ARG A 134 -11.32 -1.65 16.01
N GLU A 135 -10.39 -2.26 16.70
CA GLU A 135 -10.08 -1.92 18.10
C GLU A 135 -9.55 -0.51 18.24
N SER A 136 -8.61 -0.09 17.38
CA SER A 136 -8.08 1.27 17.38
C SER A 136 -9.18 2.30 17.13
N ARG A 137 -10.06 2.05 16.16
CA ARG A 137 -11.21 2.94 15.90
C ARG A 137 -12.18 2.99 17.08
N ALA A 138 -12.45 1.86 17.72
CA ALA A 138 -13.32 1.80 18.90
C ALA A 138 -12.75 2.60 20.09
N ARG A 139 -11.42 2.65 20.23
CA ARG A 139 -10.73 3.47 21.23
C ARG A 139 -10.59 4.95 20.83
N GLY A 140 -10.81 5.27 19.55
CA GLY A 140 -10.58 6.61 19.00
C GLY A 140 -9.11 6.91 18.70
N ASP A 141 -8.26 5.88 18.60
CA ASP A 141 -6.85 6.02 18.25
C ASP A 141 -6.73 6.54 16.82
N LYS A 142 -5.84 7.52 16.64
CA LYS A 142 -5.62 8.18 15.32
C LYS A 142 -4.13 8.39 15.08
N ILE A 143 -3.77 8.51 13.81
CA ILE A 143 -2.45 9.00 13.39
C ILE A 143 -2.29 10.41 13.95
N ALA A 144 -1.27 10.63 14.78
CA ALA A 144 -1.07 11.89 15.49
C ALA A 144 -0.38 12.97 14.64
N CYS A 145 0.42 12.57 13.66
CA CYS A 145 1.20 13.49 12.82
C CYS A 145 0.43 13.96 11.58
N ASP A 146 0.93 15.03 10.96
CA ASP A 146 0.47 15.46 9.65
C ASP A 146 0.73 14.37 8.61
N THR A 147 -0.24 14.18 7.72
CA THR A 147 -0.23 13.10 6.74
C THR A 147 -0.45 13.64 5.33
N GLN A 148 0.43 13.24 4.41
CA GLN A 148 0.25 13.46 2.98
C GLN A 148 -0.26 12.19 2.33
N VAL A 149 -1.21 12.33 1.40
CA VAL A 149 -1.74 11.23 0.59
C VAL A 149 -1.53 11.54 -0.88
N LEU A 150 -0.82 10.68 -1.58
CA LEU A 150 -0.64 10.74 -3.04
C LEU A 150 -1.32 9.53 -3.66
N TRP A 151 -2.06 9.73 -4.76
CA TRP A 151 -2.69 8.60 -5.46
C TRP A 151 -2.69 8.79 -6.97
N GLY A 152 -2.80 7.68 -7.70
CA GLY A 152 -2.80 7.69 -9.17
C GLY A 152 -4.18 8.06 -9.73
N GLU A 153 -4.23 9.06 -10.62
CA GLU A 153 -5.47 9.45 -11.33
C GLU A 153 -6.12 8.29 -12.09
N ARG A 154 -5.29 7.36 -12.58
CA ARG A 154 -5.72 6.18 -13.32
C ARG A 154 -5.86 4.94 -12.44
N GLY A 155 -5.46 5.05 -11.15
CA GLY A 155 -5.46 3.96 -10.20
C GLY A 155 -6.84 3.57 -9.69
N VAL A 156 -6.92 2.40 -9.08
CA VAL A 156 -8.18 1.87 -8.50
C VAL A 156 -8.61 2.70 -7.28
N VAL A 157 -7.65 3.25 -6.53
CA VAL A 157 -7.95 4.10 -5.37
C VAL A 157 -8.76 5.33 -5.79
N GLN A 158 -8.35 6.03 -6.86
CA GLN A 158 -9.11 7.15 -7.42
C GLN A 158 -10.52 6.75 -7.89
N GLN A 159 -10.64 5.56 -8.47
CA GLN A 159 -11.90 5.13 -9.08
C GLN A 159 -12.95 4.68 -8.07
N LEU A 160 -12.54 4.16 -6.92
CA LEU A 160 -13.42 3.51 -5.95
C LEU A 160 -13.53 4.23 -4.61
N PHE A 161 -12.62 5.15 -4.30
CA PHE A 161 -12.52 5.76 -2.97
C PHE A 161 -12.37 7.28 -3.04
N GLN A 162 -12.59 7.93 -1.88
CA GLN A 162 -12.25 9.32 -1.62
C GLN A 162 -11.07 9.34 -0.62
N PRO A 163 -9.81 9.28 -1.13
CA PRO A 163 -8.66 9.00 -0.25
C PRO A 163 -8.49 10.03 0.87
N LEU A 164 -8.66 11.32 0.56
CA LEU A 164 -8.50 12.38 1.57
C LEU A 164 -9.52 12.26 2.71
N ASP A 165 -10.79 12.03 2.39
CA ASP A 165 -11.85 11.92 3.41
C ASP A 165 -11.63 10.70 4.30
N LEU A 166 -11.26 9.58 3.69
CA LEU A 166 -10.98 8.34 4.43
C LEU A 166 -9.78 8.48 5.35
N TRP A 167 -8.70 9.11 4.89
CA TRP A 167 -7.53 9.33 5.74
C TRP A 167 -7.75 10.43 6.77
N GLN A 168 -8.52 11.49 6.46
CA GLN A 168 -8.87 12.50 7.45
C GLN A 168 -9.62 11.89 8.64
N ALA A 169 -10.46 10.90 8.39
CA ALA A 169 -11.15 10.18 9.46
C ALA A 169 -10.20 9.39 10.39
N GLN A 170 -9.02 8.98 9.89
CA GLN A 170 -8.01 8.23 10.64
C GLN A 170 -6.92 9.11 11.26
N CYS A 171 -6.87 10.40 10.99
CA CYS A 171 -5.82 11.32 11.43
C CYS A 171 -6.36 12.34 12.43
N ALA A 172 -5.54 12.67 13.43
CA ALA A 172 -5.74 13.83 14.30
C ALA A 172 -5.04 15.08 13.75
N GLY A 173 -3.95 14.88 13.00
CA GLY A 173 -3.22 15.93 12.28
C GLY A 173 -3.89 16.35 10.98
N ILE A 174 -3.23 17.26 10.26
CA ILE A 174 -3.68 17.76 8.95
C ILE A 174 -3.46 16.67 7.90
N VAL A 175 -4.49 16.38 7.11
CA VAL A 175 -4.35 15.54 5.92
C VAL A 175 -4.36 16.42 4.67
N SER A 176 -3.32 16.28 3.88
CA SER A 176 -3.19 16.94 2.57
C SER A 176 -2.86 15.92 1.50
N GLY A 177 -3.05 16.26 0.25
CA GLY A 177 -2.67 15.35 -0.84
C GLY A 177 -3.28 15.71 -2.17
N GLN A 178 -2.90 14.91 -3.18
CA GLN A 178 -3.35 15.13 -4.55
C GLN A 178 -3.24 13.85 -5.38
N ALA A 179 -4.04 13.79 -6.44
CA ALA A 179 -3.87 12.82 -7.50
C ALA A 179 -2.66 13.20 -8.38
N LEU A 180 -1.93 12.21 -8.86
CA LEU A 180 -0.83 12.36 -9.82
C LEU A 180 -1.18 11.62 -11.12
N PRO A 181 -0.69 12.06 -12.30
CA PRO A 181 -1.05 11.47 -13.60
C PRO A 181 -0.38 10.10 -13.83
N ALA A 182 -0.55 9.19 -12.88
CA ALA A 182 0.00 7.84 -12.81
C ALA A 182 -1.10 6.79 -12.61
N GLY A 183 -0.72 5.51 -12.68
CA GLY A 183 -1.45 4.38 -12.12
C GLY A 183 -1.08 4.16 -10.66
N HIS A 184 -1.01 2.88 -10.28
CA HIS A 184 -0.70 2.50 -8.90
C HIS A 184 0.78 2.70 -8.51
N PHE A 185 1.69 2.50 -9.46
CA PHE A 185 3.13 2.47 -9.18
C PHE A 185 3.77 3.87 -9.31
N ILE A 186 3.20 4.85 -8.62
CA ILE A 186 3.58 6.27 -8.68
C ILE A 186 5.08 6.49 -8.54
N PRO A 187 5.82 5.86 -7.60
CA PRO A 187 7.26 6.08 -7.47
C PRO A 187 8.06 5.64 -8.69
N GLU A 188 7.57 4.65 -9.43
CA GLU A 188 8.19 4.14 -10.66
C GLU A 188 7.70 4.91 -11.90
N GLU A 189 6.42 5.28 -11.94
CA GLU A 189 5.83 5.98 -13.09
C GLU A 189 6.23 7.47 -13.11
N LEU A 190 6.41 8.09 -11.95
CA LEU A 190 6.67 9.52 -11.75
C LEU A 190 7.72 9.75 -10.65
N PRO A 191 8.96 9.27 -10.81
CA PRO A 191 9.97 9.31 -9.74
C PRO A 191 10.34 10.75 -9.33
N LEU A 192 10.43 11.68 -10.26
CA LEU A 192 10.81 13.07 -9.97
C LEU A 192 9.70 13.83 -9.24
N GLU A 193 8.45 13.68 -9.67
CA GLU A 193 7.27 14.27 -9.05
C GLU A 193 7.05 13.70 -7.64
N THR A 194 7.24 12.40 -7.47
CA THR A 194 7.19 11.74 -6.18
C THR A 194 8.26 12.28 -5.24
N ALA A 195 9.51 12.34 -5.70
CA ALA A 195 10.62 12.88 -4.92
C ALA A 195 10.38 14.35 -4.54
N HIS A 196 9.86 15.16 -5.45
CA HIS A 196 9.53 16.56 -5.19
C HIS A 196 8.43 16.70 -4.13
N ALA A 197 7.36 15.92 -4.24
CA ALA A 197 6.26 15.94 -3.29
C ALA A 197 6.73 15.54 -1.88
N LEU A 198 7.50 14.46 -1.76
CA LEU A 198 8.09 14.01 -0.50
C LEU A 198 9.04 15.06 0.11
N HIS A 199 9.92 15.63 -0.71
CA HIS A 199 10.86 16.63 -0.24
C HIS A 199 10.17 17.91 0.24
N THR A 200 9.08 18.32 -0.42
CA THR A 200 8.30 19.48 -0.01
C THR A 200 7.56 19.22 1.29
N PHE A 201 6.98 18.04 1.44
CA PHE A 201 6.20 17.69 2.61
C PHE A 201 7.06 17.41 3.85
N PHE A 202 8.23 16.81 3.71
CA PHE A 202 9.12 16.44 4.80
C PHE A 202 10.07 17.57 5.27
N ARG A 203 9.94 18.74 4.75
CA ARG A 203 10.60 19.96 5.24
C ARG A 203 9.74 20.67 6.29
#